data_7c3c98b03088b6f164333ef6ae22f915
#
_entry.id   7c3c98b03088b6f164333ef6ae22f915
#
_cell.length_a   1.000
_cell.length_b   1.000
_cell.length_c   1.000
_cell.angle_alpha   90.00
_cell.angle_beta   90.00
_cell.angle_gamma   90.00
#
_symmetry.space_group_name_H-M   'P 1'
#
loop_
_entity.id
_entity.type
_entity.pdbx_description
1 polymer ?
#
loop_
_entity_poly.entity_id
_entity_poly.type
_entity_poly.pdbx_seq_one_letter_code
_entity_poly.pdbx_strand_id
1 'polypeptide(L)'
;MAVPTNTVSTVSAIGNREDLANAIYDISPMDTPFLSSAMKTTASGVYHEWQTDALDAAGANRQIEGDDVTANTFAATTRVGNYCQISRKAISVSGTQRAVNSAGRADEFSYQLAKRGREIKRDMEYALTRNQASSAGGAGTARSLASLESWLATNKTSVGTGTAQTTPGFSSGTVAAPTDSSVAGSFTKASLDDVIQKCWTQGGDPKVIMVGPSQRSDISGFSGISTLQTDASARADVTLVGAIDFYKSNFGTLKVVPNRFQRDQTVLVLDMEYLAVSTLRNMQIEQLAKTGDNDKSFIVSEYTLEVRNEKASGKVTDCTV
;
A
#
# COMPACT_ATOMS: atom_id res chain seq x y z
N MET A 1 -26.52 -19.98 -52.71
CA MET A 1 -26.04 -19.42 -54.00
C MET A 1 -24.55 -19.68 -54.08
N ALA A 2 -24.08 -20.26 -55.18
CA ALA A 2 -22.65 -20.51 -55.40
C ALA A 2 -22.01 -19.22 -55.96
N VAL A 3 -20.76 -18.98 -55.59
CA VAL A 3 -19.99 -17.83 -56.13
C VAL A 3 -19.82 -18.03 -57.63
N PRO A 4 -20.06 -17.01 -58.48
CA PRO A 4 -19.87 -17.11 -59.92
C PRO A 4 -18.45 -17.55 -60.27
N THR A 5 -18.32 -18.39 -61.32
CA THR A 5 -17.00 -18.81 -61.85
C THR A 5 -16.19 -17.58 -62.30
N ASN A 6 -14.91 -17.55 -61.95
CA ASN A 6 -13.94 -16.43 -62.21
C ASN A 6 -14.10 -15.19 -61.33
N THR A 7 -14.73 -15.30 -60.15
CA THR A 7 -14.78 -14.22 -59.17
C THR A 7 -13.52 -14.30 -58.26
N VAL A 8 -12.71 -13.24 -58.18
CA VAL A 8 -11.63 -13.12 -57.22
C VAL A 8 -12.26 -12.76 -55.89
N SER A 9 -12.17 -13.66 -54.90
CA SER A 9 -12.67 -13.46 -53.55
C SER A 9 -11.53 -13.19 -52.58
N THR A 10 -11.85 -12.62 -51.41
CA THR A 10 -10.88 -12.42 -50.34
C THR A 10 -10.17 -13.68 -49.90
N VAL A 11 -10.80 -14.86 -50.11
CA VAL A 11 -10.25 -16.19 -49.80
C VAL A 11 -9.19 -16.62 -50.83
N SER A 12 -9.29 -16.16 -52.07
CA SER A 12 -8.38 -16.49 -53.17
C SER A 12 -7.35 -15.38 -53.45
N ALA A 13 -7.53 -14.18 -52.89
CA ALA A 13 -6.64 -13.08 -53.09
C ALA A 13 -5.40 -13.17 -52.17
N ILE A 14 -4.20 -13.13 -52.76
CA ILE A 14 -2.92 -13.06 -52.05
C ILE A 14 -2.54 -11.60 -51.86
N GLY A 15 -2.16 -11.20 -50.66
CA GLY A 15 -1.67 -9.85 -50.37
C GLY A 15 -2.68 -8.92 -49.72
N ASN A 16 -3.79 -9.42 -49.19
CA ASN A 16 -4.68 -8.66 -48.31
C ASN A 16 -3.90 -8.26 -47.05
N ARG A 17 -3.90 -6.95 -46.73
CA ARG A 17 -3.32 -6.48 -45.48
C ARG A 17 -4.19 -6.89 -44.32
N GLU A 18 -3.55 -7.36 -43.25
CA GLU A 18 -4.20 -7.54 -41.97
C GLU A 18 -4.70 -6.19 -41.43
N ASP A 19 -5.96 -6.16 -40.99
CA ASP A 19 -6.54 -4.99 -40.34
C ASP A 19 -6.20 -5.06 -38.85
N LEU A 20 -5.08 -4.44 -38.49
CA LEU A 20 -4.62 -4.34 -37.11
C LEU A 20 -4.90 -2.93 -36.57
N ALA A 21 -5.72 -2.83 -35.53
CA ALA A 21 -6.03 -1.56 -34.89
C ALA A 21 -4.76 -0.86 -34.37
N ASN A 22 -4.65 0.43 -34.65
CA ASN A 22 -3.49 1.25 -34.27
C ASN A 22 -3.60 1.74 -32.80
N ALA A 23 -4.28 0.96 -31.94
CA ALA A 23 -4.48 1.27 -30.52
C ALA A 23 -4.20 0.05 -29.65
N ILE A 24 -3.58 0.27 -28.49
CA ILE A 24 -3.32 -0.75 -27.48
C ILE A 24 -4.21 -0.45 -26.28
N TYR A 25 -5.10 -1.37 -25.94
CA TYR A 25 -5.99 -1.23 -24.78
C TYR A 25 -5.36 -1.93 -23.57
N ASP A 26 -5.22 -1.20 -22.46
CA ASP A 26 -4.67 -1.71 -21.19
C ASP A 26 -5.70 -1.50 -20.07
N ILE A 27 -6.07 -2.58 -19.36
CA ILE A 27 -7.03 -2.60 -18.23
C ILE A 27 -6.29 -2.77 -16.90
N SER A 28 -4.97 -2.63 -16.87
CA SER A 28 -4.19 -2.85 -15.65
C SER A 28 -4.46 -1.77 -14.60
N PRO A 29 -4.72 -2.11 -13.32
CA PRO A 29 -4.86 -1.12 -12.25
C PRO A 29 -3.53 -0.38 -12.05
N MET A 30 -3.60 0.94 -11.96
CA MET A 30 -2.41 1.81 -11.79
C MET A 30 -2.43 2.62 -10.51
N ASP A 31 -3.52 2.57 -9.74
CA ASP A 31 -3.69 3.36 -8.53
C ASP A 31 -2.75 2.86 -7.43
N THR A 32 -2.01 3.77 -6.84
CA THR A 32 -1.10 3.53 -5.71
C THR A 32 -1.45 4.49 -4.58
N PRO A 33 -2.55 4.23 -3.85
CA PRO A 33 -3.12 5.19 -2.90
C PRO A 33 -2.20 5.48 -1.72
N PHE A 34 -1.51 4.48 -1.17
CA PHE A 34 -0.59 4.68 -0.06
C PHE A 34 0.64 5.49 -0.49
N LEU A 35 1.32 5.07 -1.56
CA LEU A 35 2.50 5.75 -2.09
C LEU A 35 2.21 7.21 -2.50
N SER A 36 0.97 7.49 -2.93
CA SER A 36 0.55 8.84 -3.33
C SER A 36 0.22 9.73 -2.13
N SER A 37 -0.29 9.15 -1.03
CA SER A 37 -0.74 9.89 0.15
C SER A 37 0.35 10.06 1.21
N ALA A 38 1.30 9.10 1.30
CA ALA A 38 2.38 9.15 2.27
C ALA A 38 3.32 10.32 2.01
N MET A 39 3.85 10.89 3.09
CA MET A 39 4.89 11.91 3.01
C MET A 39 6.13 11.35 2.32
N LYS A 40 6.87 12.21 1.63
CA LYS A 40 8.12 11.83 0.96
C LYS A 40 9.29 12.46 1.66
N THR A 41 10.25 11.62 2.03
CA THR A 41 11.49 12.03 2.69
C THR A 41 12.69 11.39 1.99
N THR A 42 13.89 11.75 2.41
CA THR A 42 15.14 11.19 1.87
C THR A 42 15.85 10.40 2.95
N ALA A 43 16.34 9.22 2.59
CA ALA A 43 17.23 8.41 3.42
C ALA A 43 18.69 8.70 3.04
N SER A 44 19.59 8.66 4.01
CA SER A 44 21.04 8.85 3.79
C SER A 44 21.84 7.56 3.91
N GLY A 45 21.22 6.49 4.39
CA GLY A 45 21.89 5.20 4.61
C GLY A 45 21.01 4.01 4.24
N VAL A 46 21.61 2.84 4.19
CA VAL A 46 20.93 1.57 3.89
C VAL A 46 19.93 1.20 4.98
N TYR A 47 20.28 1.49 6.22
CA TYR A 47 19.40 1.40 7.37
C TYR A 47 19.02 2.83 7.76
N HIS A 48 17.76 3.18 7.55
CA HIS A 48 17.21 4.49 7.85
C HIS A 48 16.63 4.48 9.25
N GLU A 49 17.08 5.39 10.10
CA GLU A 49 16.73 5.44 11.52
C GLU A 49 16.13 6.78 11.90
N TRP A 50 15.25 6.73 12.88
CA TRP A 50 14.65 7.90 13.51
C TRP A 50 14.48 7.65 15.02
N GLN A 51 14.17 8.70 15.77
CA GLN A 51 13.94 8.60 17.20
C GLN A 51 12.47 8.82 17.51
N THR A 52 11.97 8.04 18.46
CA THR A 52 10.64 8.18 19.03
C THR A 52 10.76 8.50 20.50
N ASP A 53 9.85 9.32 20.99
CA ASP A 53 9.75 9.71 22.40
C ASP A 53 8.29 9.60 22.86
N ALA A 54 8.07 9.50 24.16
CA ALA A 54 6.76 9.46 24.77
C ALA A 54 6.75 10.32 26.03
N LEU A 55 5.67 11.06 26.22
CA LEU A 55 5.45 11.77 27.49
C LEU A 55 5.10 10.77 28.59
N ASP A 56 5.47 11.10 29.81
CA ASP A 56 5.02 10.35 30.97
C ASP A 56 3.49 10.34 31.07
N ALA A 57 2.94 9.28 31.65
CA ALA A 57 1.51 9.18 31.86
C ALA A 57 1.01 10.33 32.75
N ALA A 58 -0.14 10.90 32.39
CA ALA A 58 -0.76 11.92 33.22
C ALA A 58 -1.10 11.36 34.62
N GLY A 59 -0.66 12.04 35.66
CA GLY A 59 -0.86 11.63 37.05
C GLY A 59 -1.20 12.80 37.97
N ALA A 60 -1.55 12.49 39.21
CA ALA A 60 -1.78 13.51 40.22
C ALA A 60 -0.45 14.16 40.62
N ASN A 61 -0.30 15.44 40.30
CA ASN A 61 0.91 16.20 40.59
C ASN A 61 0.60 17.31 41.62
N ARG A 62 0.19 16.89 42.82
CA ARG A 62 -0.08 17.78 43.96
C ARG A 62 1.15 17.80 44.85
N GLN A 63 1.65 18.96 45.17
CA GLN A 63 2.82 19.16 46.03
C GLN A 63 2.41 19.81 47.37
N ILE A 64 3.20 19.59 48.40
CA ILE A 64 3.03 20.20 49.70
C ILE A 64 3.70 21.58 49.64
N GLU A 65 3.07 22.59 50.26
CA GLU A 65 3.65 23.91 50.36
C GLU A 65 4.96 23.85 51.17
N GLY A 66 6.06 24.37 50.58
CA GLY A 66 7.38 24.33 51.19
C GLY A 66 8.16 23.03 51.04
N ASP A 67 7.69 22.11 50.20
CA ASP A 67 8.40 20.86 49.92
C ASP A 67 9.70 21.10 49.13
N ASP A 68 10.69 20.21 49.34
CA ASP A 68 11.95 20.26 48.61
C ASP A 68 11.80 19.56 47.23
N VAL A 69 12.35 20.17 46.17
CA VAL A 69 12.19 19.71 44.81
C VAL A 69 13.09 18.51 44.53
N THR A 70 12.50 17.35 44.29
CA THR A 70 13.22 16.20 43.77
C THR A 70 13.10 16.15 42.24
N ALA A 71 14.24 16.02 41.57
CA ALA A 71 14.25 15.89 40.09
C ALA A 71 13.56 14.59 39.65
N ASN A 72 12.64 14.70 38.68
CA ASN A 72 12.01 13.53 38.08
C ASN A 72 13.03 12.76 37.20
N THR A 73 12.92 11.46 37.17
CA THR A 73 13.64 10.63 36.20
C THR A 73 12.97 10.78 34.83
N PHE A 74 13.77 10.93 33.79
CA PHE A 74 13.26 10.95 32.42
C PHE A 74 13.77 9.74 31.67
N ALA A 75 12.94 9.20 30.78
CA ALA A 75 13.31 8.12 29.88
C ALA A 75 14.13 8.64 28.70
N ALA A 76 15.08 7.87 28.23
CA ALA A 76 15.79 8.19 27.00
C ALA A 76 14.91 7.92 25.78
N THR A 77 15.11 8.69 24.72
CA THR A 77 14.45 8.47 23.42
C THR A 77 14.78 7.07 22.85
N THR A 78 13.82 6.46 22.19
CA THR A 78 14.00 5.16 21.56
C THR A 78 14.37 5.33 20.10
N ARG A 79 15.45 4.67 19.66
CA ARG A 79 15.89 4.66 18.26
C ARG A 79 15.28 3.46 17.54
N VAL A 80 14.60 3.72 16.45
CA VAL A 80 13.96 2.73 15.58
C VAL A 80 14.38 2.94 14.14
N GLY A 81 14.29 1.94 13.29
CA GLY A 81 14.72 2.07 11.90
C GLY A 81 14.23 0.94 11.00
N ASN A 82 14.40 1.13 9.71
CA ASN A 82 13.99 0.19 8.68
C ASN A 82 15.03 0.12 7.55
N TYR A 83 15.14 -1.04 6.90
CA TYR A 83 16.08 -1.25 5.80
C TYR A 83 15.53 -0.70 4.48
N CYS A 84 16.41 -0.11 3.65
CA CYS A 84 16.06 0.29 2.30
C CYS A 84 16.02 -0.93 1.38
N GLN A 85 14.91 -1.06 0.65
CA GLN A 85 14.70 -2.11 -0.35
C GLN A 85 14.99 -1.59 -1.74
N ILE A 86 15.65 -2.39 -2.58
CA ILE A 86 15.88 -2.10 -3.99
C ILE A 86 14.80 -2.76 -4.81
N SER A 87 14.08 -1.96 -5.60
CA SER A 87 13.15 -2.46 -6.61
C SER A 87 13.67 -2.12 -8.01
N ARG A 88 13.65 -3.10 -8.92
CA ARG A 88 14.22 -2.97 -10.26
C ARG A 88 13.34 -3.66 -11.30
N LYS A 89 13.15 -3.01 -12.45
CA LYS A 89 12.56 -3.60 -13.66
C LYS A 89 13.50 -3.40 -14.83
N ALA A 90 13.86 -4.48 -15.49
CA ALA A 90 14.74 -4.44 -16.66
C ALA A 90 13.94 -4.52 -17.97
N ILE A 91 14.49 -3.93 -19.00
CA ILE A 91 13.96 -3.88 -20.37
C ILE A 91 15.08 -4.31 -21.31
N SER A 92 14.74 -5.13 -22.30
CA SER A 92 15.64 -5.49 -23.39
C SER A 92 14.81 -5.57 -24.67
N VAL A 93 15.20 -4.81 -25.69
CA VAL A 93 14.53 -4.77 -27.00
C VAL A 93 15.59 -5.01 -28.06
N SER A 94 15.33 -5.93 -29.02
CA SER A 94 16.25 -6.23 -30.11
C SER A 94 16.29 -5.09 -31.14
N GLY A 95 17.42 -4.93 -31.81
CA GLY A 95 17.58 -3.93 -32.87
C GLY A 95 16.58 -4.15 -34.02
N THR A 96 16.30 -5.39 -34.37
CA THR A 96 15.29 -5.74 -35.40
C THR A 96 13.90 -5.27 -35.02
N GLN A 97 13.48 -5.48 -33.74
CA GLN A 97 12.15 -5.05 -33.27
C GLN A 97 12.00 -3.53 -33.28
N ARG A 98 13.08 -2.78 -33.07
CA ARG A 98 13.08 -1.32 -33.19
C ARG A 98 13.03 -0.82 -34.61
N ALA A 99 13.53 -1.61 -35.56
CA ALA A 99 13.52 -1.27 -37.01
C ALA A 99 12.19 -1.60 -37.68
N VAL A 100 11.41 -2.56 -37.15
CA VAL A 100 10.10 -2.96 -37.69
C VAL A 100 9.04 -1.92 -37.34
N ASN A 101 8.20 -1.56 -38.31
CA ASN A 101 7.04 -0.70 -38.06
C ASN A 101 5.97 -1.44 -37.26
N SER A 102 5.78 -1.07 -36.02
CA SER A 102 4.83 -1.70 -35.09
C SER A 102 3.51 -0.94 -35.04
N ALA A 103 2.38 -1.63 -35.12
CA ALA A 103 1.06 -1.02 -34.94
C ALA A 103 0.87 -0.51 -33.51
N GLY A 104 0.26 0.66 -33.35
CA GLY A 104 -0.13 1.25 -32.07
C GLY A 104 1.00 1.87 -31.24
N ARG A 105 2.25 1.89 -31.73
CA ARG A 105 3.40 2.48 -31.03
C ARG A 105 4.50 2.91 -31.99
N ALA A 106 5.07 4.08 -31.73
CA ALA A 106 6.14 4.64 -32.56
C ALA A 106 7.51 4.03 -32.22
N ASP A 107 7.80 3.76 -30.96
CA ASP A 107 9.04 3.13 -30.48
C ASP A 107 8.72 2.12 -29.38
N GLU A 108 9.10 0.88 -29.59
CA GLU A 108 8.90 -0.23 -28.66
C GLU A 108 9.63 0.01 -27.33
N PHE A 109 10.86 0.55 -27.40
CA PHE A 109 11.67 0.77 -26.20
C PHE A 109 11.02 1.79 -25.26
N SER A 110 10.58 2.92 -25.80
CA SER A 110 9.92 3.99 -25.04
C SER A 110 8.59 3.50 -24.44
N TYR A 111 7.82 2.72 -25.20
CA TYR A 111 6.58 2.11 -24.71
C TYR A 111 6.83 1.16 -23.53
N GLN A 112 7.81 0.26 -23.66
CA GLN A 112 8.15 -0.68 -22.59
C GLN A 112 8.71 0.05 -21.37
N LEU A 113 9.48 1.12 -21.56
CA LEU A 113 10.00 1.94 -20.47
C LEU A 113 8.87 2.58 -19.65
N ALA A 114 7.89 3.19 -20.32
CA ALA A 114 6.73 3.78 -19.67
C ALA A 114 5.91 2.72 -18.92
N LYS A 115 5.72 1.54 -19.51
CA LYS A 115 5.02 0.40 -18.89
C LYS A 115 5.74 -0.06 -17.62
N ARG A 116 7.06 -0.29 -17.68
CA ARG A 116 7.86 -0.72 -16.52
C ARG A 116 7.91 0.34 -15.41
N GLY A 117 7.86 1.62 -15.74
CA GLY A 117 7.74 2.71 -14.77
C GLY A 117 6.44 2.66 -13.96
N ARG A 118 5.33 2.23 -14.57
CA ARG A 118 4.06 2.01 -13.86
C ARG A 118 4.12 0.74 -13.00
N GLU A 119 4.70 -0.33 -13.54
CA GLU A 119 4.84 -1.60 -12.83
C GLU A 119 5.68 -1.47 -11.57
N ILE A 120 6.80 -0.73 -11.59
CA ILE A 120 7.64 -0.55 -10.40
C ILE A 120 6.91 0.22 -9.28
N LYS A 121 6.07 1.19 -9.63
CA LYS A 121 5.23 1.89 -8.63
C LYS A 121 4.22 0.95 -7.97
N ARG A 122 3.63 0.04 -8.73
CA ARG A 122 2.75 -1.01 -8.19
C ARG A 122 3.49 -1.97 -7.25
N ASP A 123 4.71 -2.37 -7.64
CA ASP A 123 5.55 -3.24 -6.80
C ASP A 123 5.95 -2.52 -5.50
N MET A 124 6.19 -1.20 -5.56
CA MET A 124 6.45 -0.38 -4.36
C MET A 124 5.23 -0.35 -3.45
N GLU A 125 4.04 -0.09 -3.98
CA GLU A 125 2.78 -0.09 -3.21
C GLU A 125 2.55 -1.44 -2.54
N TYR A 126 2.74 -2.53 -3.29
CA TYR A 126 2.64 -3.90 -2.79
C TYR A 126 3.61 -4.17 -1.64
N ALA A 127 4.89 -3.78 -1.78
CA ALA A 127 5.90 -3.99 -0.75
C ALA A 127 5.62 -3.17 0.53
N LEU A 128 5.04 -1.97 0.39
CA LEU A 128 4.73 -1.09 1.50
C LEU A 128 3.51 -1.53 2.31
N THR A 129 2.50 -2.17 1.66
CA THR A 129 1.20 -2.47 2.29
C THR A 129 0.98 -3.94 2.61
N ARG A 130 1.83 -4.86 2.10
CA ARG A 130 1.74 -6.30 2.38
C ARG A 130 2.45 -6.68 3.67
N ASN A 131 2.29 -7.93 4.07
CA ASN A 131 2.96 -8.55 5.21
C ASN A 131 4.41 -8.91 4.83
N GLN A 132 5.38 -8.06 5.20
CA GLN A 132 6.79 -8.24 4.88
C GLN A 132 7.66 -7.86 6.08
N ALA A 133 8.59 -8.74 6.44
CA ALA A 133 9.61 -8.47 7.47
C ALA A 133 10.75 -7.61 6.94
N SER A 134 11.40 -6.86 7.84
CA SER A 134 12.67 -6.21 7.51
C SER A 134 13.81 -7.23 7.47
N SER A 135 14.74 -7.04 6.52
CA SER A 135 15.96 -7.85 6.43
C SER A 135 17.14 -7.01 5.96
N ALA A 136 18.26 -7.14 6.65
CA ALA A 136 19.53 -6.55 6.22
C ALA A 136 20.04 -7.11 4.88
N GLY A 137 19.54 -8.30 4.49
CA GLY A 137 20.09 -9.03 3.37
C GLY A 137 21.48 -9.61 3.67
N GLY A 138 22.10 -10.15 2.64
CA GLY A 138 23.45 -10.74 2.73
C GLY A 138 23.93 -11.18 1.35
N ALA A 139 25.03 -11.91 1.30
CA ALA A 139 25.53 -12.50 0.06
C ALA A 139 24.49 -13.48 -0.50
N GLY A 140 23.80 -13.08 -1.58
CA GLY A 140 22.74 -13.89 -2.22
C GLY A 140 21.33 -13.67 -1.68
N THR A 141 21.12 -12.87 -0.64
CA THR A 141 19.80 -12.54 -0.11
C THR A 141 19.52 -11.04 -0.26
N ALA A 142 18.40 -10.69 -0.91
CA ALA A 142 18.04 -9.32 -1.09
C ALA A 142 17.59 -8.67 0.25
N ARG A 143 17.92 -7.38 0.42
CA ARG A 143 17.39 -6.58 1.50
C ARG A 143 15.89 -6.37 1.33
N SER A 144 15.14 -6.35 2.42
CA SER A 144 13.72 -6.03 2.43
C SER A 144 13.39 -5.00 3.50
N LEU A 145 12.50 -4.08 3.17
CA LEU A 145 11.88 -3.18 4.14
C LEU A 145 10.81 -3.92 4.94
N ALA A 146 10.56 -3.49 6.18
CA ALA A 146 9.35 -3.89 6.87
C ALA A 146 8.16 -3.09 6.33
N SER A 147 7.10 -3.80 6.00
CA SER A 147 5.86 -3.20 5.53
C SER A 147 5.03 -2.59 6.65
N LEU A 148 4.04 -1.79 6.27
CA LEU A 148 3.13 -1.13 7.22
C LEU A 148 2.42 -2.13 8.15
N GLU A 149 1.94 -3.25 7.60
CA GLU A 149 1.28 -4.29 8.38
C GLU A 149 2.20 -4.88 9.46
N SER A 150 3.49 -5.02 9.20
CA SER A 150 4.46 -5.55 10.15
C SER A 150 4.84 -4.54 11.24
N TRP A 151 4.81 -3.24 10.92
CA TRP A 151 5.10 -2.18 11.88
C TRP A 151 4.00 -2.01 12.93
N LEU A 152 2.72 -2.05 12.52
CA LEU A 152 1.59 -1.79 13.40
C LEU A 152 1.38 -2.96 14.37
N ALA A 153 1.96 -2.86 15.56
CA ALA A 153 1.95 -3.90 16.58
C ALA A 153 1.04 -3.59 17.76
N THR A 154 1.03 -2.34 18.24
CA THR A 154 0.34 -1.94 19.48
C THR A 154 -1.17 -1.87 19.28
N ASN A 155 -1.65 -1.11 18.31
CA ASN A 155 -3.07 -0.88 18.07
C ASN A 155 -3.62 -1.89 17.07
N LYS A 156 -3.77 -3.12 17.50
CA LYS A 156 -4.34 -4.18 16.67
C LYS A 156 -5.59 -4.80 17.30
N THR A 157 -6.49 -5.26 16.44
CA THR A 157 -7.63 -6.09 16.80
C THR A 157 -7.69 -7.25 15.82
N SER A 158 -7.50 -8.47 16.34
CA SER A 158 -7.70 -9.69 15.56
C SER A 158 -9.15 -10.13 15.66
N VAL A 159 -9.80 -10.34 14.53
CA VAL A 159 -11.16 -10.90 14.47
C VAL A 159 -11.15 -12.42 14.29
N GLY A 160 -9.97 -13.03 14.13
CA GLY A 160 -9.82 -14.47 14.05
C GLY A 160 -10.27 -15.20 15.34
N THR A 161 -10.84 -16.37 15.17
CA THR A 161 -11.31 -17.22 16.30
C THR A 161 -10.28 -18.26 16.72
N GLY A 162 -9.17 -18.39 15.99
CA GLY A 162 -8.04 -19.26 16.34
C GLY A 162 -6.98 -18.56 17.18
N THR A 163 -5.72 -18.96 17.01
CA THR A 163 -4.59 -18.23 17.59
C THR A 163 -4.53 -16.82 17.01
N ALA A 164 -4.63 -15.80 17.84
CA ALA A 164 -4.58 -14.41 17.37
C ALA A 164 -3.28 -14.12 16.61
N GLN A 165 -3.34 -13.23 15.61
CA GLN A 165 -2.16 -12.82 14.85
C GLN A 165 -1.03 -12.37 15.79
N THR A 166 0.15 -12.93 15.60
CA THR A 166 1.35 -12.48 16.30
C THR A 166 1.96 -11.31 15.53
N THR A 167 2.14 -10.18 16.19
CA THR A 167 2.80 -9.03 15.58
C THR A 167 3.87 -8.55 16.55
N PRO A 168 5.11 -9.01 16.39
CA PRO A 168 6.19 -8.66 17.31
C PRO A 168 6.61 -7.19 17.23
N GLY A 169 6.29 -6.49 16.13
CA GLY A 169 6.69 -5.11 15.93
C GLY A 169 8.20 -4.93 15.78
N PHE A 170 8.68 -3.73 16.10
CA PHE A 170 10.10 -3.43 16.09
C PHE A 170 10.80 -4.01 17.34
N SER A 171 11.85 -4.77 17.11
CA SER A 171 12.68 -5.32 18.19
C SER A 171 14.12 -5.49 17.70
N SER A 172 15.08 -5.03 18.48
CA SER A 172 16.52 -5.23 18.25
C SER A 172 16.99 -4.88 16.82
N GLY A 173 16.49 -3.77 16.27
CA GLY A 173 16.88 -3.26 14.95
C GLY A 173 16.15 -3.90 13.76
N THR A 174 15.19 -4.76 13.99
CA THR A 174 14.41 -5.43 12.94
C THR A 174 12.92 -5.44 13.26
N VAL A 175 12.11 -5.63 12.23
CA VAL A 175 10.67 -5.84 12.33
C VAL A 175 10.34 -7.19 11.71
N ALA A 176 9.76 -8.08 12.49
CA ALA A 176 9.34 -9.38 11.99
C ALA A 176 7.95 -9.30 11.35
N ALA A 177 7.70 -10.14 10.36
CA ALA A 177 6.38 -10.26 9.75
C ALA A 177 5.38 -10.88 10.75
N PRO A 178 4.14 -10.37 10.82
CA PRO A 178 3.09 -11.01 11.58
C PRO A 178 2.75 -12.39 11.03
N THR A 179 2.41 -13.30 11.94
CA THR A 179 1.84 -14.61 11.60
C THR A 179 0.35 -14.54 11.78
N ASP A 180 -0.42 -14.79 10.74
CA ASP A 180 -1.87 -14.69 10.75
C ASP A 180 -2.51 -15.74 11.69
N SER A 181 -3.74 -15.47 12.12
CA SER A 181 -4.55 -16.43 12.88
C SER A 181 -4.79 -17.70 12.07
N SER A 182 -4.92 -18.82 12.75
CA SER A 182 -5.27 -20.10 12.14
C SER A 182 -6.69 -20.14 11.56
N VAL A 183 -7.59 -19.29 12.06
CA VAL A 183 -8.98 -19.16 11.60
C VAL A 183 -9.36 -17.71 11.49
N ALA A 184 -9.73 -17.27 10.28
CA ALA A 184 -10.21 -15.92 10.03
C ALA A 184 -11.62 -15.70 10.62
N GLY A 185 -11.94 -14.46 10.95
CA GLY A 185 -13.24 -14.04 11.47
C GLY A 185 -13.87 -12.91 10.65
N SER A 186 -15.14 -12.64 10.88
CA SER A 186 -15.85 -11.59 10.16
C SER A 186 -15.42 -10.19 10.61
N PHE A 187 -15.14 -9.33 9.67
CA PHE A 187 -14.90 -7.92 9.94
C PHE A 187 -16.19 -7.24 10.38
N THR A 188 -16.17 -6.52 11.49
CA THR A 188 -17.34 -5.89 12.08
C THR A 188 -17.08 -4.40 12.37
N LYS A 189 -18.17 -3.64 12.48
CA LYS A 189 -18.10 -2.25 12.94
C LYS A 189 -17.42 -2.13 14.31
N ALA A 190 -17.70 -3.06 15.23
CA ALA A 190 -17.12 -3.06 16.57
C ALA A 190 -15.60 -3.23 16.56
N SER A 191 -15.06 -4.09 15.69
CA SER A 191 -13.62 -4.28 15.54
C SER A 191 -12.92 -3.04 14.96
N LEU A 192 -13.58 -2.31 14.05
CA LEU A 192 -13.07 -1.06 13.51
C LEU A 192 -13.06 0.05 14.57
N ASP A 193 -14.18 0.21 15.30
CA ASP A 193 -14.29 1.23 16.35
C ASP A 193 -13.31 0.98 17.50
N ASP A 194 -13.03 -0.28 17.85
CA ASP A 194 -12.02 -0.67 18.87
C ASP A 194 -10.61 -0.21 18.46
N VAL A 195 -10.21 -0.41 17.20
CA VAL A 195 -8.91 0.06 16.72
C VAL A 195 -8.83 1.57 16.72
N ILE A 196 -9.89 2.27 16.26
CA ILE A 196 -9.93 3.74 16.27
C ILE A 196 -9.81 4.27 17.70
N GLN A 197 -10.51 3.65 18.66
CA GLN A 197 -10.43 3.99 20.08
C GLN A 197 -9.01 3.78 20.64
N LYS A 198 -8.35 2.66 20.29
CA LYS A 198 -6.96 2.39 20.69
C LYS A 198 -6.00 3.47 20.16
N CYS A 199 -6.12 3.85 18.89
CA CYS A 199 -5.31 4.92 18.30
C CYS A 199 -5.54 6.25 19.04
N TRP A 200 -6.79 6.61 19.28
CA TRP A 200 -7.14 7.84 19.99
C TRP A 200 -6.61 7.84 21.43
N THR A 201 -6.70 6.73 22.14
CA THR A 201 -6.18 6.59 23.52
C THR A 201 -4.66 6.80 23.58
N GLN A 202 -3.93 6.42 22.54
CA GLN A 202 -2.49 6.61 22.42
C GLN A 202 -2.11 8.02 21.89
N GLY A 203 -3.10 8.88 21.60
CA GLY A 203 -2.87 10.25 21.13
C GLY A 203 -2.81 10.41 19.60
N GLY A 204 -3.11 9.37 18.82
CA GLY A 204 -3.24 9.44 17.37
C GLY A 204 -4.60 9.96 16.91
N ASP A 205 -4.64 10.59 15.74
CA ASP A 205 -5.87 11.08 15.07
C ASP A 205 -5.94 10.53 13.64
N PRO A 206 -6.26 9.23 13.49
CA PRO A 206 -6.29 8.60 12.18
C PRO A 206 -7.37 9.22 11.30
N LYS A 207 -7.03 9.50 10.03
CA LYS A 207 -7.91 10.12 9.05
C LYS A 207 -8.27 9.19 7.88
N VAL A 208 -7.54 8.09 7.72
CA VAL A 208 -7.67 7.20 6.56
C VAL A 208 -7.89 5.76 7.03
N ILE A 209 -8.91 5.13 6.45
CA ILE A 209 -9.11 3.68 6.52
C ILE A 209 -8.73 3.13 5.16
N MET A 210 -7.66 2.31 5.10
CA MET A 210 -7.25 1.67 3.87
C MET A 210 -7.67 0.19 3.90
N VAL A 211 -8.36 -0.24 2.85
CA VAL A 211 -9.01 -1.56 2.80
C VAL A 211 -8.82 -2.24 1.46
N GLY A 212 -8.80 -3.56 1.48
CA GLY A 212 -8.94 -4.39 0.29
C GLY A 212 -10.39 -4.40 -0.26
N PRO A 213 -10.61 -5.01 -1.42
CA PRO A 213 -11.92 -5.00 -2.08
C PRO A 213 -13.02 -5.67 -1.26
N SER A 214 -12.75 -6.80 -0.60
CA SER A 214 -13.73 -7.54 0.22
C SER A 214 -14.17 -6.70 1.42
N GLN A 215 -13.23 -6.16 2.17
CA GLN A 215 -13.51 -5.36 3.37
C GLN A 215 -14.16 -4.00 3.03
N ARG A 216 -13.95 -3.51 1.82
CA ARG A 216 -14.67 -2.32 1.32
C ARG A 216 -16.18 -2.57 1.23
N SER A 217 -16.56 -3.76 0.77
CA SER A 217 -17.96 -4.18 0.70
C SER A 217 -18.56 -4.34 2.10
N ASP A 218 -17.80 -4.90 3.03
CA ASP A 218 -18.24 -5.07 4.42
C ASP A 218 -18.51 -3.74 5.11
N ILE A 219 -17.63 -2.73 4.92
CA ILE A 219 -17.87 -1.37 5.46
C ILE A 219 -19.19 -0.79 4.94
N SER A 220 -19.48 -0.99 3.65
CA SER A 220 -20.75 -0.52 3.06
C SER A 220 -21.98 -1.24 3.62
N GLY A 221 -21.81 -2.45 4.16
CA GLY A 221 -22.85 -3.27 4.79
C GLY A 221 -23.07 -2.99 6.29
N PHE A 222 -22.28 -2.14 6.94
CA PHE A 222 -22.45 -1.88 8.37
C PHE A 222 -23.81 -1.29 8.69
N SER A 223 -24.51 -1.91 9.66
CA SER A 223 -25.82 -1.45 10.10
C SER A 223 -25.73 -0.05 10.72
N GLY A 224 -26.68 0.80 10.40
CA GLY A 224 -26.72 2.23 10.77
C GLY A 224 -26.47 3.17 9.60
N ILE A 225 -25.83 2.69 8.53
CA ILE A 225 -25.63 3.43 7.29
C ILE A 225 -26.76 3.11 6.31
N SER A 226 -27.24 1.87 6.28
CA SER A 226 -28.40 1.47 5.48
C SER A 226 -29.70 2.12 5.93
N THR A 227 -29.83 2.53 7.19
CA THR A 227 -31.03 3.25 7.69
C THR A 227 -31.09 4.70 7.24
N LEU A 228 -29.97 5.37 6.98
CA LEU A 228 -29.95 6.70 6.36
C LEU A 228 -30.37 6.68 4.88
N GLN A 229 -30.30 5.54 4.23
CA GLN A 229 -30.75 5.36 2.84
C GLN A 229 -32.25 5.20 2.71
N THR A 230 -32.96 4.83 3.80
CA THR A 230 -34.45 4.65 3.78
C THR A 230 -35.21 5.94 4.07
N ASP A 231 -34.57 6.98 4.57
CA ASP A 231 -35.23 8.25 4.88
C ASP A 231 -35.35 9.19 3.66
N ALA A 232 -34.90 8.78 2.48
CA ALA A 232 -35.22 9.40 1.19
C ALA A 232 -36.62 8.97 0.70
N SER A 233 -37.56 8.82 1.61
CA SER A 233 -38.92 8.49 1.28
C SER A 233 -39.68 9.72 0.69
N ALA A 234 -40.20 9.51 -0.49
CA ALA A 234 -41.29 10.24 -1.13
C ALA A 234 -40.99 11.25 -2.25
N ARG A 235 -39.90 11.09 -3.02
CA ARG A 235 -39.92 11.65 -4.41
C ARG A 235 -39.08 10.77 -5.36
N ALA A 236 -39.69 10.29 -6.29
CA ALA A 236 -39.56 9.68 -7.62
C ALA A 236 -38.18 9.38 -8.26
N ASP A 237 -37.05 9.48 -7.57
CA ASP A 237 -35.74 8.96 -8.05
C ASP A 237 -34.98 8.39 -6.86
N VAL A 238 -35.13 7.07 -6.61
CA VAL A 238 -34.38 6.35 -5.60
C VAL A 238 -32.99 6.09 -6.15
N THR A 239 -32.05 6.95 -5.80
CA THR A 239 -30.61 6.70 -6.05
C THR A 239 -30.09 5.73 -4.99
N LEU A 240 -29.84 4.49 -5.36
CA LEU A 240 -29.16 3.53 -4.51
C LEU A 240 -27.69 3.97 -4.34
N VAL A 241 -27.36 4.57 -3.21
CA VAL A 241 -25.98 4.90 -2.86
C VAL A 241 -25.32 3.67 -2.25
N GLY A 242 -24.59 2.91 -3.05
CA GLY A 242 -23.91 1.68 -2.65
C GLY A 242 -22.46 1.87 -2.16
N ALA A 243 -21.98 3.11 -1.99
CA ALA A 243 -20.59 3.37 -1.62
C ALA A 243 -20.49 4.39 -0.49
N ILE A 244 -19.60 4.10 0.48
CA ILE A 244 -19.30 4.98 1.60
C ILE A 244 -17.86 5.45 1.43
N ASP A 245 -17.68 6.75 1.20
CA ASP A 245 -16.37 7.37 1.11
C ASP A 245 -15.85 7.87 2.46
N PHE A 246 -16.74 8.14 3.40
CA PHE A 246 -16.40 8.63 4.73
C PHE A 246 -17.11 7.81 5.81
N TYR A 247 -16.31 7.32 6.75
CA TYR A 247 -16.78 6.68 7.97
C TYR A 247 -16.78 7.68 9.11
N LYS A 248 -17.92 7.91 9.75
CA LYS A 248 -18.06 8.78 10.91
C LYS A 248 -18.05 7.92 12.18
N SER A 249 -16.94 7.95 12.92
CA SER A 249 -16.80 7.33 14.22
C SER A 249 -17.11 8.31 15.36
N ASN A 250 -17.11 7.82 16.60
CA ASN A 250 -17.25 8.67 17.78
C ASN A 250 -16.03 9.61 18.00
N PHE A 251 -14.91 9.33 17.34
CA PHE A 251 -13.63 10.03 17.51
C PHE A 251 -13.26 10.91 16.32
N GLY A 252 -14.03 10.89 15.25
CA GLY A 252 -13.74 11.69 14.07
C GLY A 252 -14.33 11.10 12.77
N THR A 253 -14.03 11.76 11.68
CA THR A 253 -14.44 11.31 10.33
C THR A 253 -13.23 10.79 9.59
N LEU A 254 -13.28 9.55 9.14
CA LEU A 254 -12.21 8.88 8.41
C LEU A 254 -12.62 8.68 6.96
N LYS A 255 -11.68 8.89 6.04
CA LYS A 255 -11.86 8.61 4.61
C LYS A 255 -11.57 7.13 4.34
N VAL A 256 -12.47 6.43 3.66
CA VAL A 256 -12.27 5.04 3.27
C VAL A 256 -11.65 4.98 1.88
N VAL A 257 -10.44 4.45 1.79
CA VAL A 257 -9.64 4.39 0.56
C VAL A 257 -9.43 2.92 0.18
N PRO A 258 -9.98 2.45 -0.96
CA PRO A 258 -9.72 1.10 -1.44
C PRO A 258 -8.31 0.98 -2.01
N ASN A 259 -7.60 -0.07 -1.63
CA ASN A 259 -6.28 -0.41 -2.16
C ASN A 259 -6.26 -1.84 -2.70
N ARG A 260 -6.03 -2.00 -4.00
CA ARG A 260 -6.02 -3.29 -4.69
C ARG A 260 -4.79 -4.15 -4.36
N PHE A 261 -3.73 -3.53 -3.84
CA PHE A 261 -2.46 -4.20 -3.55
C PHE A 261 -2.32 -4.59 -2.08
N GLN A 262 -3.21 -4.09 -1.22
CA GLN A 262 -3.30 -4.48 0.18
C GLN A 262 -3.88 -5.90 0.30
N ARG A 263 -3.54 -6.59 1.39
CA ARG A 263 -4.15 -7.87 1.73
C ARG A 263 -5.59 -7.66 2.18
N ASP A 264 -6.50 -8.48 1.64
CA ASP A 264 -7.91 -8.45 2.03
C ASP A 264 -8.15 -8.87 3.50
N GLN A 265 -7.24 -9.64 4.08
CA GLN A 265 -7.33 -10.07 5.47
C GLN A 265 -7.06 -8.96 6.51
N THR A 266 -6.64 -7.78 6.06
CA THR A 266 -6.22 -6.70 6.97
C THR A 266 -6.87 -5.37 6.59
N VAL A 267 -7.39 -4.67 7.58
CA VAL A 267 -7.87 -3.29 7.47
C VAL A 267 -6.89 -2.39 8.20
N LEU A 268 -6.40 -1.36 7.52
CA LEU A 268 -5.44 -0.41 8.07
C LEU A 268 -6.14 0.90 8.42
N VAL A 269 -5.94 1.38 9.64
CA VAL A 269 -6.45 2.66 10.15
C VAL A 269 -5.23 3.55 10.35
N LEU A 270 -5.08 4.58 9.50
CA LEU A 270 -3.82 5.28 9.31
C LEU A 270 -3.93 6.76 9.66
N ASP A 271 -2.93 7.22 10.38
CA ASP A 271 -2.58 8.63 10.51
C ASP A 271 -1.42 8.93 9.56
N MET A 272 -1.73 9.60 8.45
CA MET A 272 -0.76 9.85 7.37
C MET A 272 0.33 10.84 7.74
N GLU A 273 0.17 11.62 8.82
CA GLU A 273 1.18 12.57 9.29
C GLU A 273 2.42 11.88 9.88
N TYR A 274 2.23 10.66 10.38
CA TYR A 274 3.30 9.84 10.96
C TYR A 274 3.88 8.80 10.01
N LEU A 275 3.45 8.81 8.73
CA LEU A 275 3.85 7.85 7.72
C LEU A 275 4.58 8.53 6.56
N ALA A 276 5.80 8.09 6.29
CA ALA A 276 6.58 8.60 5.17
C ALA A 276 7.24 7.46 4.37
N VAL A 277 7.47 7.72 3.10
CA VAL A 277 8.30 6.88 2.23
C VAL A 277 9.62 7.61 2.00
N SER A 278 10.68 7.08 2.61
CA SER A 278 12.03 7.64 2.52
C SER A 278 12.78 7.01 1.36
N THR A 279 13.32 7.84 0.47
CA THR A 279 14.01 7.39 -0.74
C THR A 279 15.51 7.59 -0.59
N LEU A 280 16.29 6.52 -0.77
CA LEU A 280 17.75 6.58 -0.82
C LEU A 280 18.23 6.88 -2.24
N ARG A 281 17.68 6.18 -3.23
CA ARG A 281 17.86 6.48 -4.66
C ARG A 281 16.51 6.68 -5.31
N ASN A 282 16.28 7.87 -5.85
CA ASN A 282 15.08 8.16 -6.61
C ASN A 282 14.95 7.23 -7.81
N MET A 283 13.72 7.09 -8.31
CA MET A 283 13.48 6.31 -9.52
C MET A 283 14.29 6.90 -10.69
N GLN A 284 15.23 6.13 -11.19
CA GLN A 284 16.12 6.52 -12.30
C GLN A 284 16.23 5.39 -13.33
N ILE A 285 16.53 5.79 -14.55
CA ILE A 285 16.71 4.89 -15.68
C ILE A 285 18.20 4.79 -15.93
N GLU A 286 18.74 3.58 -15.93
CA GLU A 286 20.14 3.31 -16.24
C GLU A 286 20.23 2.46 -17.50
N GLN A 287 21.03 2.92 -18.46
CA GLN A 287 21.33 2.16 -19.68
C GLN A 287 22.45 1.16 -19.40
N LEU A 288 22.29 -0.05 -19.88
CA LEU A 288 23.30 -1.09 -19.80
C LEU A 288 24.13 -1.12 -21.09
N ALA A 289 25.39 -1.55 -20.96
CA ALA A 289 26.24 -1.79 -22.11
C ALA A 289 25.63 -2.86 -23.05
N LYS A 290 25.76 -2.66 -24.33
CA LYS A 290 25.31 -3.61 -25.34
C LYS A 290 26.16 -4.88 -25.29
N THR A 291 25.49 -6.02 -25.17
CA THR A 291 26.14 -7.35 -25.21
C THR A 291 25.80 -8.12 -26.48
N GLY A 292 25.10 -7.49 -27.44
CA GLY A 292 24.65 -8.02 -28.71
C GLY A 292 23.76 -7.01 -29.40
N ASP A 293 23.01 -7.40 -30.42
CA ASP A 293 22.05 -6.54 -31.13
C ASP A 293 20.77 -6.33 -30.30
N ASN A 294 20.92 -5.68 -29.14
CA ASN A 294 19.80 -5.29 -28.28
C ASN A 294 20.13 -4.02 -27.51
N ASP A 295 19.10 -3.26 -27.19
CA ASP A 295 19.15 -2.12 -26.29
C ASP A 295 18.58 -2.57 -24.93
N LYS A 296 19.39 -2.43 -23.88
CA LYS A 296 19.05 -2.82 -22.52
C LYS A 296 19.07 -1.61 -21.58
N SER A 297 18.05 -1.49 -20.77
CA SER A 297 18.04 -0.58 -19.64
C SER A 297 17.28 -1.17 -18.46
N PHE A 298 17.43 -0.56 -17.31
CA PHE A 298 16.59 -0.87 -16.17
C PHE A 298 16.18 0.40 -15.43
N ILE A 299 15.02 0.31 -14.81
CA ILE A 299 14.53 1.32 -13.88
C ILE A 299 14.82 0.77 -12.48
N VAL A 300 15.43 1.59 -11.64
CA VAL A 300 15.74 1.25 -10.25
C VAL A 300 15.23 2.33 -9.31
N SER A 301 14.75 1.91 -8.15
CA SER A 301 14.45 2.78 -7.03
C SER A 301 14.85 2.08 -5.73
N GLU A 302 15.41 2.83 -4.80
CA GLU A 302 15.75 2.34 -3.47
C GLU A 302 15.04 3.19 -2.43
N TYR A 303 14.21 2.55 -1.62
CA TYR A 303 13.28 3.22 -0.71
C TYR A 303 13.02 2.39 0.53
N THR A 304 12.48 3.04 1.55
CA THR A 304 12.03 2.41 2.79
C THR A 304 10.77 3.05 3.32
N LEU A 305 10.09 2.37 4.23
CA LEU A 305 8.96 2.88 4.99
C LEU A 305 9.46 3.46 6.32
N GLU A 306 9.13 4.72 6.59
CA GLU A 306 9.36 5.41 7.85
C GLU A 306 8.04 5.54 8.60
N VAL A 307 7.92 4.86 9.74
CA VAL A 307 6.77 4.93 10.65
C VAL A 307 7.23 5.70 11.88
N ARG A 308 7.00 7.01 11.89
CA ARG A 308 7.49 7.94 12.93
C ARG A 308 6.97 7.60 14.31
N ASN A 309 5.68 7.24 14.39
CA ASN A 309 5.06 6.72 15.61
C ASN A 309 4.01 5.68 15.25
N GLU A 310 4.27 4.40 15.55
CA GLU A 310 3.37 3.31 15.22
C GLU A 310 2.05 3.38 16.01
N LYS A 311 2.06 4.01 17.18
CA LYS A 311 0.88 4.13 18.06
C LYS A 311 -0.18 5.09 17.53
N ALA A 312 0.16 5.96 16.56
CA ALA A 312 -0.81 6.84 15.91
C ALA A 312 -1.73 6.10 14.94
N SER A 313 -1.31 4.93 14.47
CA SER A 313 -2.05 4.11 13.50
C SER A 313 -2.39 2.74 14.08
N GLY A 314 -3.29 2.02 13.43
CA GLY A 314 -3.70 0.69 13.89
C GLY A 314 -4.19 -0.21 12.76
N LYS A 315 -4.53 -1.45 13.10
CA LYS A 315 -5.04 -2.43 12.13
C LYS A 315 -6.07 -3.39 12.72
N VAL A 316 -7.02 -3.79 11.88
CA VAL A 316 -7.83 -5.00 12.13
C VAL A 316 -7.25 -6.12 11.28
N THR A 317 -7.08 -7.30 11.86
CA THR A 317 -6.41 -8.44 11.23
C THR A 317 -7.26 -9.69 11.26
N ASP A 318 -6.86 -10.67 10.45
CA ASP A 318 -7.49 -11.99 10.36
C ASP A 318 -8.94 -11.94 9.88
N CYS A 319 -9.25 -10.98 9.00
CA CYS A 319 -10.56 -10.86 8.40
C CYS A 319 -10.79 -11.98 7.37
N THR A 320 -12.02 -12.49 7.28
CA THR A 320 -12.44 -13.37 6.18
C THR A 320 -12.44 -12.61 4.85
N VAL A 321 -12.12 -13.32 3.76
CA VAL A 321 -12.04 -12.77 2.40
C VAL A 321 -13.22 -13.29 1.57
#